data_9ed364dfc6efdaa36c36a6f3e78bade8
#
_entry.id   9ed364dfc6efdaa36c36a6f3e78bade8
#
_cell.length_a   1.000
_cell.length_b   1.000
_cell.length_c   1.000
_cell.angle_alpha   90.00
_cell.angle_beta   90.00
_cell.angle_gamma   90.00
#
_symmetry.space_group_name_H-M   'P 1'
#
loop_
_entity.id
_entity.type
_entity.pdbx_description
1 polymer ?
#
loop_
_entity_poly.entity_id
_entity_poly.type
_entity_poly.pdbx_seq_one_letter_code
_entity_poly.pdbx_strand_id
1 'polypeptide(L)'
;MIILSHRGYWKSEEERNQEVAFHRSFDLGYGTETDIRDIQGKLVISHDMPQGNEITFEELLQIMDGRNLPLALNIKADGMANEILRLLKQYNHTNYFTFDMSIPDMVVQLKTELTVFTAL
;
A
#
# COMPACT_ATOMS: atom_id res chain seq x y z
N MET A 1 -20.10 -2.18 -5.62
CA MET A 1 -19.26 -0.97 -5.88
C MET A 1 -18.03 -1.02 -5.01
N ILE A 2 -16.87 -0.81 -5.59
CA ILE A 2 -15.60 -0.72 -4.86
C ILE A 2 -15.32 0.75 -4.60
N ILE A 3 -15.11 1.10 -3.32
CA ILE A 3 -14.76 2.46 -2.92
C ILE A 3 -13.34 2.43 -2.35
N LEU A 4 -12.47 3.27 -2.91
CA LEU A 4 -11.10 3.46 -2.44
C LEU A 4 -10.94 4.89 -1.95
N SER A 5 -10.50 5.05 -0.69
CA SER A 5 -10.06 6.36 -0.23
C SER A 5 -8.67 6.66 -0.79
N HIS A 6 -8.39 7.92 -1.05
CA HIS A 6 -7.08 8.36 -1.53
C HIS A 6 -6.21 8.70 -0.31
N ARG A 7 -5.20 7.87 -0.01
CA ARG A 7 -4.30 8.00 1.14
C ARG A 7 -5.05 7.96 2.48
N GLY A 8 -6.05 7.06 2.59
CA GLY A 8 -6.95 6.99 3.72
C GLY A 8 -8.10 8.00 3.63
N TYR A 9 -9.03 7.93 4.58
CA TYR A 9 -10.12 8.91 4.69
C TYR A 9 -9.67 10.03 5.62
N TRP A 10 -9.05 11.04 5.04
CA TRP A 10 -8.49 12.16 5.80
C TRP A 10 -9.45 13.35 5.81
N LYS A 11 -9.42 14.11 6.91
CA LYS A 11 -10.22 15.33 7.09
C LYS A 11 -9.39 16.60 6.93
N SER A 12 -8.06 16.47 7.10
CA SER A 12 -7.09 17.53 6.82
C SER A 12 -5.92 16.92 6.08
N GLU A 13 -5.16 17.75 5.37
CA GLU A 13 -4.04 17.27 4.56
C GLU A 13 -2.96 16.55 5.38
N GLU A 14 -2.78 16.93 6.64
CA GLU A 14 -1.81 16.33 7.53
C GLU A 14 -2.15 14.89 7.89
N GLU A 15 -3.42 14.49 7.75
CA GLU A 15 -3.87 13.13 8.03
C GLU A 15 -3.64 12.16 6.88
N ARG A 16 -3.27 12.64 5.70
CA ARG A 16 -3.03 11.77 4.55
C ARG A 16 -1.95 10.74 4.86
N ASN A 17 -2.20 9.46 4.52
CA ASN A 17 -1.30 8.34 4.79
C ASN A 17 -0.98 8.15 6.29
N GLN A 18 -1.85 8.63 7.17
CA GLN A 18 -1.71 8.47 8.60
C GLN A 18 -2.67 7.40 9.14
N GLU A 19 -2.33 6.86 10.29
CA GLU A 19 -3.09 5.79 10.92
C GLU A 19 -4.57 6.14 11.07
N VAL A 20 -4.89 7.35 11.52
CA VAL A 20 -6.27 7.79 11.74
C VAL A 20 -7.10 7.74 10.44
N ALA A 21 -6.50 8.10 9.32
CA ALA A 21 -7.20 8.09 8.04
C ALA A 21 -7.47 6.67 7.56
N PHE A 22 -6.55 5.74 7.80
CA PHE A 22 -6.75 4.34 7.45
C PHE A 22 -7.81 3.68 8.32
N HIS A 23 -7.80 3.94 9.62
CA HIS A 23 -8.87 3.45 10.51
C HIS A 23 -10.25 3.92 10.05
N ARG A 24 -10.39 5.21 9.73
CA ARG A 24 -11.68 5.73 9.24
C ARG A 24 -12.14 5.02 7.96
N SER A 25 -11.22 4.87 7.00
CA SER A 25 -11.54 4.25 5.72
C SER A 25 -12.01 2.82 5.90
N PHE A 26 -11.24 2.03 6.62
CA PHE A 26 -11.51 0.60 6.78
C PHE A 26 -12.73 0.35 7.67
N ASP A 27 -12.95 1.16 8.69
CA ASP A 27 -14.14 1.04 9.54
C ASP A 27 -15.44 1.33 8.78
N LEU A 28 -15.37 2.12 7.71
CA LEU A 28 -16.51 2.37 6.83
C LEU A 28 -16.65 1.29 5.74
N GLY A 29 -15.76 0.31 5.69
CA GLY A 29 -15.76 -0.71 4.66
C GLY A 29 -15.12 -0.27 3.35
N TYR A 30 -14.36 0.83 3.35
CA TYR A 30 -13.67 1.33 2.16
C TYR A 30 -12.23 0.81 2.13
N GLY A 31 -11.77 0.40 0.95
CA GLY A 31 -10.36 0.19 0.72
C GLY A 31 -9.61 1.51 0.63
N THR A 32 -8.35 1.47 0.24
CA THR A 32 -7.56 2.69 0.07
C THR A 32 -6.56 2.56 -1.05
N GLU A 33 -6.24 3.69 -1.67
CA GLU A 33 -5.04 3.88 -2.48
C GLU A 33 -4.00 4.53 -1.59
N THR A 34 -2.78 4.00 -1.60
CA THR A 34 -1.69 4.50 -0.77
C THR A 34 -0.35 4.34 -1.47
N ASP A 35 0.68 4.96 -0.91
CA ASP A 35 2.01 5.05 -1.50
C ASP A 35 3.00 4.21 -0.70
N ILE A 36 3.76 3.34 -1.38
CA ILE A 36 4.76 2.50 -0.74
C ILE A 36 6.16 2.92 -1.14
N ARG A 37 6.99 3.15 -0.14
CA ARG A 37 8.43 3.37 -0.27
C ARG A 37 9.17 2.45 0.68
N ASP A 38 10.48 2.44 0.59
CA ASP A 38 11.33 1.73 1.54
C ASP A 38 12.29 2.70 2.22
N ILE A 39 12.63 2.37 3.46
CA ILE A 39 13.68 3.05 4.21
C ILE A 39 14.40 2.00 5.07
N GLN A 40 15.71 1.90 4.93
CA GLN A 40 16.53 0.99 5.73
C GLN A 40 15.97 -0.46 5.75
N GLY A 41 15.50 -0.93 4.61
CA GLY A 41 14.97 -2.28 4.45
C GLY A 41 13.54 -2.49 4.93
N LYS A 42 12.85 -1.44 5.37
CA LYS A 42 11.45 -1.51 5.79
C LYS A 42 10.55 -0.86 4.75
N LEU A 43 9.39 -1.46 4.51
CA LEU A 43 8.35 -0.85 3.69
C LEU A 43 7.54 0.13 4.54
N VAL A 44 7.43 1.36 4.06
CA VAL A 44 6.70 2.44 4.74
C VAL A 44 5.68 3.06 3.81
N ILE A 45 4.71 3.75 4.41
CA ILE A 45 3.66 4.46 3.70
C ILE A 45 4.07 5.92 3.60
N SER A 46 4.44 6.36 2.40
CA SER A 46 4.88 7.74 2.19
C SER A 46 4.78 8.15 0.74
N HIS A 47 4.20 9.29 0.46
CA HIS A 47 4.19 9.87 -0.88
C HIS A 47 5.56 10.47 -1.21
N ASP A 48 6.15 11.17 -0.24
CA ASP A 48 7.45 11.83 -0.37
C ASP A 48 8.58 10.93 0.15
N MET A 49 9.82 11.40 0.06
CA MET A 49 10.96 10.67 0.61
C MET A 49 10.78 10.46 2.11
N PRO A 50 10.90 9.21 2.60
CA PRO A 50 10.65 8.91 4.01
C PRO A 50 11.70 9.55 4.92
N GLN A 51 11.25 9.96 6.11
CA GLN A 51 12.11 10.55 7.15
C GLN A 51 12.38 9.59 8.30
N GLY A 52 11.61 8.49 8.40
CA GLY A 52 11.80 7.46 9.42
C GLY A 52 10.68 7.36 10.45
N ASN A 53 9.70 8.28 10.40
CA ASN A 53 8.56 8.30 11.33
C ASN A 53 7.24 7.88 10.69
N GLU A 54 7.29 7.39 9.46
CA GLU A 54 6.09 6.97 8.75
C GLU A 54 5.54 5.66 9.30
N ILE A 55 4.22 5.47 9.18
CA ILE A 55 3.60 4.17 9.41
C ILE A 55 4.16 3.15 8.41
N THR A 56 4.38 1.92 8.86
CA THR A 56 4.89 0.85 8.00
C THR A 56 3.75 0.20 7.21
N PHE A 57 4.10 -0.47 6.11
CA PHE A 57 3.12 -1.27 5.37
C PHE A 57 2.56 -2.40 6.23
N GLU A 58 3.39 -3.00 7.07
CA GLU A 58 2.94 -4.02 8.00
C GLU A 58 1.90 -3.48 8.97
N GLU A 59 2.10 -2.27 9.52
CA GLU A 59 1.12 -1.62 10.39
C GLU A 59 -0.19 -1.34 9.65
N LEU A 60 -0.13 -0.96 8.37
CA LEU A 60 -1.33 -0.81 7.55
C LEU A 60 -2.12 -2.11 7.48
N LEU A 61 -1.43 -3.23 7.25
CA LEU A 61 -2.08 -4.55 7.19
C LEU A 61 -2.64 -4.96 8.55
N GLN A 62 -2.02 -4.55 9.65
CA GLN A 62 -2.57 -4.76 11.00
C GLN A 62 -3.85 -3.95 11.22
N ILE A 63 -3.87 -2.70 10.76
CA ILE A 63 -5.09 -1.86 10.82
C ILE A 63 -6.21 -2.47 9.96
N MET A 64 -5.86 -3.07 8.83
CA MET A 64 -6.82 -3.80 7.98
C MET A 64 -7.53 -4.91 8.76
N ASP A 65 -6.84 -5.55 9.68
CA ASP A 65 -7.40 -6.53 10.63
C ASP A 65 -8.19 -7.66 9.95
N GLY A 66 -7.64 -8.20 8.86
CA GLY A 66 -8.24 -9.33 8.14
C GLY A 66 -9.48 -9.02 7.33
N ARG A 67 -9.90 -7.77 7.24
CA ARG A 67 -11.11 -7.37 6.49
C ARG A 67 -10.99 -7.55 4.98
N ASN A 68 -9.79 -7.69 4.48
CA ASN A 68 -9.48 -7.94 3.06
C ASN A 68 -10.13 -6.91 2.13
N LEU A 69 -10.16 -5.64 2.54
CA LEU A 69 -10.67 -4.54 1.72
C LEU A 69 -9.67 -4.22 0.61
N PRO A 70 -10.11 -3.66 -0.53
CA PRO A 70 -9.23 -3.44 -1.66
C PRO A 70 -8.12 -2.43 -1.36
N LEU A 71 -6.89 -2.81 -1.71
CA LEU A 71 -5.69 -1.96 -1.61
C LEU A 71 -5.14 -1.70 -3.00
N ALA A 72 -5.05 -0.43 -3.38
CA ALA A 72 -4.32 0.02 -4.56
C ALA A 72 -2.97 0.57 -4.10
N LEU A 73 -1.89 -0.14 -4.41
CA LEU A 73 -0.57 0.12 -3.88
C LEU A 73 0.28 0.83 -4.94
N ASN A 74 0.46 2.15 -4.75
CA ASN A 74 1.28 2.97 -5.63
C ASN A 74 2.76 2.75 -5.28
N ILE A 75 3.51 2.21 -6.22
CA ILE A 75 4.91 1.82 -6.02
C ILE A 75 5.80 3.03 -6.32
N LYS A 76 6.41 3.58 -5.29
CA LYS A 76 7.22 4.80 -5.37
C LYS A 76 8.72 4.55 -5.40
N ALA A 77 9.16 3.29 -5.28
CA ALA A 77 10.57 2.92 -5.35
C ALA A 77 10.70 1.51 -5.94
N ASP A 78 11.88 1.20 -6.48
CA ASP A 78 12.14 -0.10 -7.08
C ASP A 78 12.58 -1.14 -6.04
N GLY A 79 12.46 -2.42 -6.38
CA GLY A 79 13.08 -3.51 -5.61
C GLY A 79 12.29 -3.98 -4.41
N MET A 80 11.00 -3.60 -4.27
CA MET A 80 10.19 -3.94 -3.10
C MET A 80 9.27 -5.15 -3.31
N ALA A 81 9.25 -5.74 -4.51
CA ALA A 81 8.24 -6.73 -4.89
C ALA A 81 8.17 -7.92 -3.94
N ASN A 82 9.31 -8.52 -3.59
CA ASN A 82 9.34 -9.72 -2.76
C ASN A 82 8.86 -9.43 -1.33
N GLU A 83 9.24 -8.29 -0.77
CA GLU A 83 8.85 -7.91 0.58
C GLU A 83 7.36 -7.56 0.65
N ILE A 84 6.82 -6.88 -0.36
CA ILE A 84 5.38 -6.62 -0.48
C ILE A 84 4.62 -7.95 -0.48
N LEU A 85 5.02 -8.88 -1.34
CA LEU A 85 4.37 -10.18 -1.45
C LEU A 85 4.44 -10.97 -0.15
N ARG A 86 5.60 -10.96 0.52
CA ARG A 86 5.79 -11.64 1.78
C ARG A 86 4.81 -11.16 2.85
N LEU A 87 4.67 -9.84 2.99
CA LEU A 87 3.77 -9.24 3.97
C LEU A 87 2.30 -9.51 3.62
N LEU A 88 1.93 -9.38 2.36
CA LEU A 88 0.56 -9.68 1.92
C LEU A 88 0.18 -11.13 2.25
N LYS A 89 1.09 -12.07 2.02
CA LYS A 89 0.86 -13.48 2.35
C LYS A 89 0.81 -13.71 3.86
N GLN A 90 1.67 -13.05 4.62
CA GLN A 90 1.71 -13.18 6.08
C GLN A 90 0.38 -12.77 6.70
N TYR A 91 -0.26 -11.74 6.18
CA TYR A 91 -1.53 -11.21 6.68
C TYR A 91 -2.75 -11.72 5.92
N ASN A 92 -2.56 -12.66 4.99
CA ASN A 92 -3.62 -13.25 4.16
C ASN A 92 -4.45 -12.19 3.41
N HIS A 93 -3.79 -11.10 2.99
CA HIS A 93 -4.45 -10.05 2.23
C HIS A 93 -4.35 -10.36 0.74
N THR A 94 -5.48 -10.63 0.08
CA THR A 94 -5.52 -11.05 -1.32
C THR A 94 -6.13 -10.01 -2.25
N ASN A 95 -6.85 -9.02 -1.71
CA ASN A 95 -7.58 -8.01 -2.48
C ASN A 95 -6.72 -6.76 -2.66
N TYR A 96 -5.81 -6.80 -3.65
CA TYR A 96 -4.88 -5.70 -3.91
C TYR A 96 -4.43 -5.72 -5.36
N PHE A 97 -3.84 -4.59 -5.78
CA PHE A 97 -2.98 -4.54 -6.97
C PHE A 97 -1.89 -3.50 -6.76
N THR A 98 -0.74 -3.71 -7.41
CA THR A 98 0.35 -2.73 -7.45
C THR A 98 0.29 -1.97 -8.76
N PHE A 99 0.73 -0.72 -8.78
CA PHE A 99 0.71 0.11 -9.97
C PHE A 99 1.75 1.24 -9.87
N ASP A 100 1.97 1.92 -10.99
CA ASP A 100 2.82 3.12 -11.11
C ASP A 100 4.32 2.87 -10.86
N MET A 101 4.75 1.60 -10.96
CA MET A 101 6.17 1.26 -10.84
C MET A 101 6.94 1.63 -12.11
N SER A 102 8.27 1.74 -12.01
CA SER A 102 9.13 1.90 -13.18
C SER A 102 9.02 0.68 -14.11
N ILE A 103 9.36 0.85 -15.39
CA ILE A 103 9.30 -0.26 -16.36
C ILE A 103 10.20 -1.42 -15.95
N PRO A 104 11.48 -1.22 -15.55
CA PRO A 104 12.29 -2.33 -15.07
C PRO A 104 11.70 -3.05 -13.86
N ASP A 105 11.15 -2.32 -12.90
CA ASP A 105 10.52 -2.91 -11.72
C ASP A 105 9.23 -3.67 -12.08
N MET A 106 8.46 -3.17 -13.04
CA MET A 106 7.27 -3.86 -13.55
C MET A 106 7.64 -5.25 -14.09
N VAL A 107 8.73 -5.34 -14.85
CA VAL A 107 9.19 -6.63 -15.38
C VAL A 107 9.54 -7.58 -14.23
N VAL A 108 10.20 -7.09 -13.19
CA VAL A 108 10.51 -7.90 -11.99
C VAL A 108 9.21 -8.35 -11.31
N GLN A 109 8.26 -7.45 -11.09
CA GLN A 109 7.00 -7.77 -10.41
C GLN A 109 6.14 -8.76 -11.19
N LEU A 110 6.13 -8.67 -12.53
CA LEU A 110 5.38 -9.61 -13.39
C LEU A 110 5.91 -11.04 -13.30
N LYS A 111 7.14 -11.23 -12.85
CA LYS A 111 7.73 -12.56 -12.62
C LYS A 111 7.41 -13.11 -11.25
N THR A 112 6.75 -12.35 -10.38
CA THR A 112 6.32 -12.77 -9.05
C THR A 112 4.84 -13.15 -9.07
N GLU A 113 4.31 -13.54 -7.92
CA GLU A 113 2.87 -13.79 -7.75
C GLU A 113 2.07 -12.51 -7.50
N LEU A 114 2.71 -11.33 -7.50
CA LEU A 114 2.02 -10.07 -7.27
C LEU A 114 1.01 -9.78 -8.37
N THR A 115 -0.15 -9.26 -7.96
CA THR A 115 -1.17 -8.74 -8.88
C THR A 115 -0.78 -7.32 -9.26
N VAL A 116 -0.44 -7.12 -10.53
CA VAL A 116 0.08 -5.86 -11.05
C VAL A 116 -0.92 -5.25 -12.03
N PHE A 117 -1.18 -3.96 -11.89
CA PHE A 117 -1.92 -3.18 -12.88
C PHE A 117 -0.94 -2.32 -13.67
N THR A 118 -0.99 -2.41 -15.00
CA THR A 118 -0.13 -1.62 -15.87
C THR A 118 -0.98 -0.76 -16.81
N ALA A 119 -0.56 0.49 -17.01
CA ALA A 119 -1.13 1.36 -18.02
C ALA A 119 -0.26 1.28 -19.28
N LEU A 120 -0.87 0.97 -20.39
CA LEU A 120 -0.22 0.96 -21.70
C LEU A 120 -0.40 2.29 -22.40
#